data_3a1d28e9d6cff673ab567c46c36483df
#
_entry.id   3a1d28e9d6cff673ab567c46c36483df
#
_cell.length_a   1.000
_cell.length_b   1.000
_cell.length_c   1.000
_cell.angle_alpha   90.00
_cell.angle_beta   90.00
_cell.angle_gamma   90.00
#
_symmetry.space_group_name_H-M   'P 1'
#
loop_
_entity.id
_entity.type
_entity.pdbx_description
1 polymer ?
#
loop_
_entity_poly.entity_id
_entity_poly.type
_entity_poly.pdbx_seq_one_letter_code
_entity_poly.pdbx_strand_id
1 'polypeptide(L)'
;VVVCLHIPSTCEEQDRKQFRYDRAGSTMTNHRGLYEILKPYRAHIISGHTHTTFNQPIAPGLYEHVTPALSGAWWQGPLCTDGTPAGYGVYEVNGDRIDWYYKSTGYPADYQMKIYSGREYPQFEGYAVANVWASDPAWEVQFTIDGVPCGPAERFQAYDPAAKQMYSDTSQMDHKWIYPSISDHYYRVALPEGAKRVEVSATD
;
A
#
# COMPACT_ATOMS: atom_id res chain seq x y z
N VAL A 1 -12.23 12.26 15.14
CA VAL A 1 -13.19 11.11 15.10
C VAL A 1 -12.53 9.96 14.39
N VAL A 2 -12.66 8.73 14.92
CA VAL A 2 -12.22 7.51 14.24
C VAL A 2 -13.45 6.65 13.93
N VAL A 3 -13.56 6.22 12.67
CA VAL A 3 -14.63 5.34 12.19
C VAL A 3 -14.01 4.05 11.68
N CYS A 4 -14.37 2.92 12.24
CA CYS A 4 -13.92 1.61 11.79
C CYS A 4 -15.00 0.95 10.94
N LEU A 5 -14.61 0.54 9.75
CA LEU A 5 -15.47 -0.14 8.78
C LEU A 5 -14.80 -1.44 8.34
N HIS A 6 -15.57 -2.40 7.81
CA HIS A 6 -14.99 -3.55 7.15
C HIS A 6 -14.67 -3.23 5.69
N ILE A 7 -15.66 -2.75 4.93
CA ILE A 7 -15.53 -2.45 3.51
C ILE A 7 -15.08 -1.00 3.35
N PRO A 8 -14.05 -0.71 2.52
CA PRO A 8 -13.55 0.64 2.31
C PRO A 8 -14.63 1.59 1.77
N SER A 9 -14.54 2.85 2.14
CA SER A 9 -15.38 3.90 1.56
C SER A 9 -14.84 4.38 0.21
N THR A 10 -13.57 4.12 -0.06
CA THR A 10 -12.89 4.43 -1.32
C THR A 10 -11.99 3.30 -1.79
N CYS A 11 -11.47 3.41 -3.01
CA CYS A 11 -10.51 2.48 -3.60
C CYS A 11 -9.56 3.23 -4.54
N GLU A 12 -8.42 2.64 -4.86
CA GLU A 12 -7.51 3.20 -5.87
C GLU A 12 -8.22 3.39 -7.21
N GLU A 13 -7.89 4.49 -7.91
CA GLU A 13 -8.55 4.81 -9.19
C GLU A 13 -8.35 3.72 -10.26
N GLN A 14 -7.20 3.05 -10.21
CA GLN A 14 -6.90 1.97 -11.14
C GLN A 14 -7.75 0.74 -10.88
N ASP A 15 -8.02 0.44 -9.63
CA ASP A 15 -8.93 -0.63 -9.25
C ASP A 15 -10.34 -0.38 -9.77
N ARG A 16 -10.79 0.88 -9.78
CA ARG A 16 -12.07 1.25 -10.38
C ARG A 16 -12.16 0.88 -11.86
N LYS A 17 -11.07 1.04 -12.62
CA LYS A 17 -11.03 0.74 -14.05
C LYS A 17 -10.88 -0.76 -14.33
N GLN A 18 -10.04 -1.44 -13.56
CA GLN A 18 -9.65 -2.83 -13.85
C GLN A 18 -10.60 -3.86 -13.24
N PHE A 19 -11.11 -3.62 -12.04
CA PHE A 19 -11.89 -4.60 -11.28
C PHE A 19 -13.36 -4.23 -11.12
N ARG A 20 -13.84 -3.11 -11.67
CA ARG A 20 -15.21 -2.61 -11.49
C ARG A 20 -15.59 -2.55 -10.01
N TYR A 21 -14.82 -1.85 -9.21
CA TYR A 21 -15.08 -1.64 -7.79
C TYR A 21 -16.40 -0.90 -7.47
N ASP A 22 -17.11 -0.47 -8.49
CA ASP A 22 -18.54 -0.05 -8.38
C ASP A 22 -19.48 -1.22 -8.03
N ARG A 23 -18.94 -2.45 -7.91
CA ARG A 23 -19.75 -3.58 -7.48
C ARG A 23 -19.99 -3.52 -5.97
N ALA A 24 -21.24 -3.67 -5.59
CA ALA A 24 -21.62 -3.94 -4.21
C ALA A 24 -20.73 -5.06 -3.66
N GLY A 25 -20.03 -4.79 -2.55
CA GLY A 25 -19.13 -5.74 -1.89
C GLY A 25 -17.65 -5.37 -1.87
N SER A 26 -17.16 -4.47 -2.73
CA SER A 26 -15.75 -4.05 -2.71
C SER A 26 -15.54 -2.64 -2.17
N THR A 27 -16.54 -1.77 -2.34
CA THR A 27 -16.53 -0.40 -1.83
C THR A 27 -17.91 -0.07 -1.26
N MET A 28 -17.94 0.70 -0.19
CA MET A 28 -19.16 1.14 0.45
C MET A 28 -20.00 2.01 -0.51
N THR A 29 -21.23 1.59 -0.84
CA THR A 29 -22.06 2.26 -1.85
C THR A 29 -22.59 3.62 -1.41
N ASN A 30 -22.85 3.81 -0.10
CA ASN A 30 -23.38 5.06 0.47
C ASN A 30 -22.28 5.94 1.11
N HIS A 31 -21.02 5.80 0.70
CA HIS A 31 -19.87 6.55 1.23
C HIS A 31 -20.07 8.07 1.23
N ARG A 32 -20.76 8.63 0.21
CA ARG A 32 -21.03 10.08 0.14
C ARG A 32 -21.83 10.58 1.35
N GLY A 33 -22.83 9.81 1.79
CA GLY A 33 -23.59 10.14 3.00
C GLY A 33 -22.74 10.13 4.26
N LEU A 34 -21.80 9.17 4.38
CA LEU A 34 -20.85 9.12 5.45
C LEU A 34 -19.92 10.36 5.43
N TYR A 35 -19.42 10.76 4.27
CA TYR A 35 -18.54 11.93 4.13
C TYR A 35 -19.24 13.23 4.52
N GLU A 36 -20.51 13.43 4.17
CA GLU A 36 -21.27 14.60 4.60
C GLU A 36 -21.45 14.63 6.12
N ILE A 37 -21.65 13.49 6.77
CA ILE A 37 -21.73 13.39 8.23
C ILE A 37 -20.37 13.73 8.89
N LEU A 38 -19.26 13.29 8.28
CA LEU A 38 -17.92 13.47 8.83
C LEU A 38 -17.31 14.84 8.51
N LYS A 39 -17.83 15.58 7.56
CA LYS A 39 -17.33 16.86 7.08
C LYS A 39 -17.02 17.91 8.16
N PRO A 40 -17.81 18.04 9.27
CA PRO A 40 -17.50 18.98 10.34
C PRO A 40 -16.32 18.56 11.24
N TYR A 41 -15.78 17.34 11.06
CA TYR A 41 -14.81 16.76 11.97
C TYR A 41 -13.46 16.54 11.27
N ARG A 42 -12.38 16.52 12.06
CA ARG A 42 -11.16 15.79 11.65
C ARG A 42 -11.44 14.31 11.89
N ALA A 43 -11.49 13.55 10.81
CA ALA A 43 -11.93 12.17 10.87
C ALA A 43 -10.97 11.24 10.11
N HIS A 44 -10.74 10.08 10.70
CA HIS A 44 -10.01 8.96 10.10
C HIS A 44 -10.95 7.79 9.97
N ILE A 45 -11.05 7.24 8.76
CA ILE A 45 -11.74 5.99 8.48
C ILE A 45 -10.68 4.90 8.42
N ILE A 46 -10.86 3.82 9.17
CA ILE A 46 -9.99 2.65 9.14
C ILE A 46 -10.82 1.48 8.59
N SER A 47 -10.37 0.92 7.48
CA SER A 47 -11.05 -0.14 6.78
C SER A 47 -10.10 -1.26 6.34
N GLY A 48 -10.63 -2.34 5.77
CA GLY A 48 -9.86 -3.51 5.33
C GLY A 48 -10.50 -4.16 4.12
N HIS A 49 -10.84 -5.47 4.17
CA HIS A 49 -11.57 -6.23 3.18
C HIS A 49 -10.82 -6.55 1.88
N THR A 50 -10.14 -5.57 1.29
CA THR A 50 -9.47 -5.72 -0.02
C THR A 50 -8.20 -6.55 0.03
N HIS A 51 -7.63 -6.75 1.22
CA HIS A 51 -6.31 -7.38 1.42
C HIS A 51 -5.19 -6.64 0.65
N THR A 52 -5.30 -5.33 0.59
CA THR A 52 -4.31 -4.41 0.04
C THR A 52 -4.13 -3.22 0.97
N THR A 53 -3.04 -2.51 0.83
CA THR A 53 -2.79 -1.25 1.54
C THR A 53 -3.17 -0.07 0.66
N PHE A 54 -3.94 0.85 1.19
CA PHE A 54 -4.27 2.08 0.50
C PHE A 54 -4.58 3.19 1.50
N ASN A 55 -3.75 4.22 1.53
CA ASN A 55 -3.90 5.35 2.45
C ASN A 55 -4.06 6.63 1.65
N GLN A 56 -5.10 7.41 1.93
CA GLN A 56 -5.34 8.63 1.18
C GLN A 56 -6.17 9.68 1.92
N PRO A 57 -5.94 10.97 1.66
CA PRO A 57 -6.88 12.02 1.98
C PRO A 57 -8.10 11.91 1.06
N ILE A 58 -9.29 11.89 1.67
CA ILE A 58 -10.58 11.90 0.94
C ILE A 58 -11.02 13.34 0.68
N ALA A 59 -10.88 14.18 1.70
CA ALA A 59 -11.23 15.59 1.69
C ALA A 59 -10.43 16.30 2.79
N PRO A 60 -10.41 17.64 2.83
CA PRO A 60 -9.79 18.35 3.94
C PRO A 60 -10.32 17.87 5.29
N GLY A 61 -9.43 17.36 6.14
CA GLY A 61 -9.78 16.82 7.46
C GLY A 61 -10.39 15.42 7.47
N LEU A 62 -10.56 14.76 6.32
CA LEU A 62 -11.07 13.41 6.22
C LEU A 62 -10.04 12.51 5.52
N TYR A 63 -9.63 11.45 6.19
CA TYR A 63 -8.59 10.53 5.74
C TYR A 63 -9.08 9.08 5.83
N GLU A 64 -8.73 8.22 4.88
CA GLU A 64 -8.99 6.79 4.95
C GLU A 64 -7.71 5.97 4.90
N HIS A 65 -7.65 5.01 5.81
CA HIS A 65 -6.63 3.98 5.91
C HIS A 65 -7.27 2.64 5.55
N VAL A 66 -6.94 2.10 4.38
CA VAL A 66 -7.29 0.73 4.03
C VAL A 66 -6.14 -0.17 4.44
N THR A 67 -6.36 -1.00 5.45
CA THR A 67 -5.32 -1.87 5.99
C THR A 67 -5.31 -3.22 5.28
N PRO A 68 -4.13 -3.81 5.04
CA PRO A 68 -4.04 -5.17 4.52
C PRO A 68 -4.45 -6.19 5.59
N ALA A 69 -4.43 -7.46 5.23
CA ALA A 69 -4.93 -8.52 6.06
C ALA A 69 -3.82 -9.31 6.78
N LEU A 70 -4.08 -9.68 8.03
CA LEU A 70 -3.24 -10.60 8.80
C LEU A 70 -3.11 -11.98 8.14
N SER A 71 -4.12 -12.37 7.36
CA SER A 71 -4.14 -13.58 6.56
C SER A 71 -3.40 -13.49 5.22
N GLY A 72 -2.75 -12.35 4.92
CA GLY A 72 -2.21 -12.10 3.58
C GLY A 72 -3.29 -12.22 2.51
N ALA A 73 -2.99 -12.88 1.40
CA ALA A 73 -4.01 -13.20 0.39
C ALA A 73 -4.78 -14.47 0.80
N TRP A 74 -5.67 -14.34 1.79
CA TRP A 74 -6.58 -15.41 2.26
C TRP A 74 -5.87 -16.73 2.62
N TRP A 75 -4.75 -16.62 3.36
CA TRP A 75 -3.88 -17.74 3.78
C TRP A 75 -3.23 -18.53 2.63
N GLN A 76 -3.22 -18.00 1.40
CA GLN A 76 -2.55 -18.63 0.27
C GLN A 76 -1.05 -18.29 0.17
N GLY A 77 -0.58 -17.35 0.99
CA GLY A 77 0.82 -16.94 1.07
C GLY A 77 1.07 -15.86 2.12
N PRO A 78 2.33 -15.53 2.38
CA PRO A 78 2.72 -14.56 3.41
C PRO A 78 2.54 -13.10 2.98
N LEU A 79 2.16 -12.84 1.74
CA LEU A 79 1.94 -11.52 1.19
C LEU A 79 0.45 -11.26 0.93
N CYS A 80 0.06 -10.01 1.01
CA CYS A 80 -1.16 -9.51 0.39
C CYS A 80 -0.98 -9.39 -1.12
N THR A 81 -2.04 -9.16 -1.86
CA THR A 81 -2.00 -9.18 -3.34
C THR A 81 -1.20 -8.02 -3.94
N ASP A 82 -1.01 -6.93 -3.20
CA ASP A 82 -0.19 -5.76 -3.53
C ASP A 82 1.29 -5.88 -3.12
N GLY A 83 1.68 -7.02 -2.53
CA GLY A 83 3.04 -7.27 -2.05
C GLY A 83 3.31 -6.82 -0.62
N THR A 84 2.34 -6.20 0.05
CA THR A 84 2.45 -5.91 1.48
C THR A 84 2.49 -7.23 2.26
N PRO A 85 3.45 -7.45 3.18
CA PRO A 85 3.46 -8.65 4.02
C PRO A 85 2.16 -8.79 4.82
N ALA A 86 1.75 -10.00 5.13
CA ALA A 86 0.66 -10.26 6.06
C ALA A 86 0.89 -9.50 7.38
N GLY A 87 -0.10 -8.75 7.86
CA GLY A 87 0.08 -7.90 9.03
C GLY A 87 -1.13 -7.02 9.32
N TYR A 88 -0.91 -5.92 10.04
CA TYR A 88 -1.96 -5.01 10.50
C TYR A 88 -1.44 -3.60 10.69
N GLY A 89 -2.34 -2.61 10.59
CA GLY A 89 -2.06 -1.22 10.95
C GLY A 89 -2.06 -1.05 12.46
N VAL A 90 -1.14 -0.24 12.98
CA VAL A 90 -1.11 0.25 14.36
C VAL A 90 -1.40 1.74 14.33
N TYR A 91 -2.34 2.17 15.14
CA TYR A 91 -2.78 3.55 15.21
C TYR A 91 -2.67 4.06 16.64
N GLU A 92 -1.90 5.09 16.85
CA GLU A 92 -1.70 5.73 18.15
C GLU A 92 -2.44 7.06 18.19
N VAL A 93 -3.40 7.19 19.08
CA VAL A 93 -4.25 8.38 19.19
C VAL A 93 -3.84 9.18 20.43
N ASN A 94 -3.44 10.42 20.22
CA ASN A 94 -3.09 11.36 21.29
C ASN A 94 -3.81 12.70 21.07
N GLY A 95 -4.93 12.90 21.77
CA GLY A 95 -5.79 14.06 21.56
C GLY A 95 -6.43 14.06 20.18
N ASP A 96 -6.05 15.01 19.35
CA ASP A 96 -6.50 15.16 17.95
C ASP A 96 -5.49 14.65 16.91
N ARG A 97 -4.36 14.13 17.37
CA ARG A 97 -3.31 13.54 16.53
C ARG A 97 -3.49 12.03 16.44
N ILE A 98 -3.30 11.50 15.25
CA ILE A 98 -3.20 10.08 14.97
C ILE A 98 -1.88 9.84 14.23
N ASP A 99 -1.04 8.99 14.82
CA ASP A 99 0.17 8.47 14.19
C ASP A 99 -0.09 7.01 13.81
N TRP A 100 0.50 6.53 12.73
CA TRP A 100 0.29 5.15 12.31
C TRP A 100 1.53 4.55 11.68
N TYR A 101 1.64 3.24 11.78
CA TYR A 101 2.60 2.45 11.05
C TYR A 101 2.05 1.06 10.74
N TYR A 102 2.67 0.39 9.81
CA TYR A 102 2.32 -0.99 9.48
C TYR A 102 3.15 -1.97 10.32
N LYS A 103 2.52 -3.02 10.84
CA LYS A 103 3.18 -4.10 11.56
C LYS A 103 3.07 -5.40 10.79
N SER A 104 4.14 -5.76 10.06
CA SER A 104 4.28 -7.05 9.40
C SER A 104 4.42 -8.17 10.42
N THR A 105 3.64 -9.25 10.25
CA THR A 105 3.67 -10.40 11.14
C THR A 105 5.01 -11.12 11.06
N GLY A 106 5.63 -11.37 12.22
CA GLY A 106 6.94 -12.03 12.31
C GLY A 106 8.14 -11.12 12.04
N TYR A 107 7.94 -9.85 11.70
CA TYR A 107 9.01 -8.88 11.47
C TYR A 107 9.04 -7.80 12.54
N PRO A 108 10.17 -7.11 12.75
CA PRO A 108 10.25 -5.96 13.65
C PRO A 108 9.42 -4.77 13.13
N ALA A 109 9.15 -3.78 13.99
CA ALA A 109 8.29 -2.65 13.63
C ALA A 109 8.91 -1.72 12.58
N ASP A 110 10.22 -1.70 12.43
CA ASP A 110 10.95 -0.92 11.44
C ASP A 110 10.97 -1.57 10.03
N TYR A 111 10.40 -2.76 9.88
CA TYR A 111 10.23 -3.39 8.57
C TYR A 111 9.02 -2.80 7.86
N GLN A 112 9.22 -1.65 7.20
CA GLN A 112 8.15 -0.83 6.60
C GLN A 112 8.16 -0.81 5.07
N MET A 113 9.18 -1.40 4.44
CA MET A 113 9.32 -1.39 3.00
C MET A 113 10.13 -2.56 2.47
N LYS A 114 10.04 -2.79 1.17
CA LYS A 114 10.92 -3.70 0.42
C LYS A 114 11.54 -2.97 -0.77
N ILE A 115 12.84 -3.13 -0.92
CA ILE A 115 13.59 -2.54 -2.04
C ILE A 115 13.81 -3.60 -3.12
N TYR A 116 13.60 -3.20 -4.37
CA TYR A 116 13.78 -4.00 -5.57
C TYR A 116 14.81 -3.35 -6.49
N SER A 117 15.65 -4.16 -7.11
CA SER A 117 16.57 -3.73 -8.17
C SER A 117 16.05 -4.14 -9.53
N GLY A 118 16.02 -3.24 -10.49
CA GLY A 118 15.68 -3.55 -11.87
C GLY A 118 16.67 -4.51 -12.56
N ARG A 119 17.81 -4.80 -11.93
CA ARG A 119 18.72 -5.86 -12.39
C ARG A 119 18.20 -7.26 -12.08
N GLU A 120 17.45 -7.41 -10.99
CA GLU A 120 16.87 -8.69 -10.56
C GLU A 120 15.44 -8.86 -11.08
N TYR A 121 14.75 -7.76 -11.27
CA TYR A 121 13.34 -7.73 -11.67
C TYR A 121 13.15 -6.96 -12.98
N PRO A 122 13.04 -7.63 -14.13
CA PRO A 122 12.96 -6.98 -15.46
C PRO A 122 11.82 -5.97 -15.61
N GLN A 123 10.74 -6.10 -14.85
CA GLN A 123 9.65 -5.13 -14.85
C GLN A 123 10.06 -3.75 -14.30
N PHE A 124 11.21 -3.67 -13.61
CA PHE A 124 11.79 -2.45 -13.05
C PHE A 124 13.13 -2.09 -13.72
N GLU A 125 13.39 -2.61 -14.92
CA GLU A 125 14.66 -2.38 -15.63
C GLU A 125 15.05 -0.89 -15.64
N GLY A 126 16.31 -0.60 -15.30
CA GLY A 126 16.84 0.75 -15.20
C GLY A 126 16.49 1.51 -13.91
N TYR A 127 15.76 0.91 -12.96
CA TYR A 127 15.34 1.59 -11.73
C TYR A 127 15.72 0.81 -10.46
N ALA A 128 15.93 1.56 -9.38
CA ALA A 128 15.76 1.10 -8.02
C ALA A 128 14.35 1.45 -7.58
N VAL A 129 13.65 0.51 -6.96
CA VAL A 129 12.24 0.64 -6.60
C VAL A 129 12.04 0.29 -5.13
N ALA A 130 11.24 1.07 -4.42
CA ALA A 130 10.77 0.75 -3.07
C ALA A 130 9.25 0.58 -3.06
N ASN A 131 8.79 -0.51 -2.46
CA ASN A 131 7.41 -0.72 -2.05
C ASN A 131 7.31 -0.29 -0.58
N VAL A 132 6.64 0.84 -0.29
CA VAL A 132 6.55 1.47 1.04
C VAL A 132 5.13 1.36 1.55
N TRP A 133 4.88 0.38 2.40
CA TRP A 133 3.52 -0.13 2.65
C TRP A 133 2.55 0.85 3.27
N ALA A 134 2.97 1.63 4.28
CA ALA A 134 2.06 2.56 4.97
C ALA A 134 2.00 3.96 4.35
N SER A 135 2.70 4.17 3.23
CA SER A 135 2.82 5.50 2.63
C SER A 135 1.49 5.99 2.03
N ASP A 136 1.35 7.28 2.04
CA ASP A 136 0.31 8.02 1.34
C ASP A 136 0.91 9.03 0.34
N PRO A 137 0.09 9.80 -0.39
CA PRO A 137 0.60 10.79 -1.35
C PRO A 137 1.44 11.94 -0.75
N ALA A 138 1.38 12.17 0.56
CA ALA A 138 2.12 13.25 1.22
C ALA A 138 3.50 12.81 1.73
N TRP A 139 3.77 11.51 1.78
CA TRP A 139 5.05 10.99 2.26
C TRP A 139 6.20 11.35 1.33
N GLU A 140 7.34 11.70 1.93
CA GLU A 140 8.60 11.89 1.22
C GLU A 140 9.41 10.59 1.25
N VAL A 141 9.71 10.06 0.06
CA VAL A 141 10.56 8.88 -0.10
C VAL A 141 11.84 9.29 -0.81
N GLN A 142 12.96 9.10 -0.14
CA GLN A 142 14.29 9.51 -0.62
C GLN A 142 15.18 8.28 -0.82
N PHE A 143 15.90 8.29 -1.94
CA PHE A 143 16.89 7.27 -2.27
C PHE A 143 18.30 7.85 -2.19
N THR A 144 19.22 7.02 -1.71
CA THR A 144 20.65 7.27 -1.76
C THR A 144 21.32 6.11 -2.49
N ILE A 145 22.08 6.39 -3.54
CA ILE A 145 22.81 5.38 -4.32
C ILE A 145 24.30 5.61 -4.15
N ASP A 146 25.01 4.58 -3.64
CA ASP A 146 26.45 4.62 -3.34
C ASP A 146 26.85 5.84 -2.47
N GLY A 147 26.00 6.21 -1.52
CA GLY A 147 26.20 7.35 -0.63
C GLY A 147 25.84 8.72 -1.24
N VAL A 148 25.31 8.77 -2.47
CA VAL A 148 24.89 10.01 -3.13
C VAL A 148 23.36 10.09 -3.09
N PRO A 149 22.77 11.14 -2.48
CA PRO A 149 21.33 11.35 -2.51
C PRO A 149 20.82 11.52 -3.95
N CYS A 150 19.73 10.83 -4.26
CA CYS A 150 19.02 11.01 -5.53
C CYS A 150 18.07 12.22 -5.44
N GLY A 151 17.61 12.70 -6.60
CA GLY A 151 16.51 13.64 -6.65
C GLY A 151 15.21 13.02 -6.12
N PRO A 152 14.10 13.77 -6.20
CA PRO A 152 12.78 13.27 -5.75
C PRO A 152 12.45 11.93 -6.39
N ALA A 153 11.99 10.98 -5.57
CA ALA A 153 11.52 9.70 -6.07
C ALA A 153 10.16 9.87 -6.79
N GLU A 154 10.02 9.19 -7.91
CA GLU A 154 8.74 9.15 -8.62
C GLU A 154 7.82 8.13 -7.96
N ARG A 155 6.65 8.55 -7.47
CA ARG A 155 5.58 7.64 -7.06
C ARG A 155 4.87 7.11 -8.30
N PHE A 156 4.64 5.79 -8.38
CA PHE A 156 4.04 5.16 -9.55
C PHE A 156 3.26 3.92 -9.16
N GLN A 157 2.49 3.42 -10.11
CA GLN A 157 1.70 2.20 -9.92
C GLN A 157 2.45 0.98 -10.44
N ALA A 158 2.48 -0.10 -9.65
CA ALA A 158 3.11 -1.35 -10.04
C ALA A 158 2.46 -2.58 -9.42
N TYR A 159 2.72 -3.73 -10.03
CA TYR A 159 2.56 -5.02 -9.38
C TYR A 159 3.80 -5.33 -8.55
N ASP A 160 3.62 -5.88 -7.36
CA ASP A 160 4.73 -6.45 -6.61
C ASP A 160 5.32 -7.68 -7.33
N PRO A 161 6.64 -7.75 -7.56
CA PRO A 161 7.25 -8.90 -8.23
C PRO A 161 7.02 -10.23 -7.51
N ALA A 162 7.11 -10.23 -6.17
CA ALA A 162 6.93 -11.43 -5.37
C ALA A 162 5.46 -11.86 -5.31
N ALA A 163 4.52 -10.89 -5.15
CA ALA A 163 3.10 -11.18 -5.22
C ALA A 163 2.70 -11.68 -6.62
N LYS A 164 3.27 -11.09 -7.68
CA LYS A 164 3.05 -11.55 -9.04
C LYS A 164 3.55 -12.98 -9.26
N GLN A 165 4.75 -13.30 -8.77
CA GLN A 165 5.26 -14.67 -8.84
C GLN A 165 4.38 -15.65 -8.06
N MET A 166 3.90 -15.24 -6.88
CA MET A 166 3.13 -16.09 -5.98
C MET A 166 1.71 -16.35 -6.46
N TYR A 167 1.04 -15.34 -7.03
CA TYR A 167 -0.41 -15.36 -7.29
C TYR A 167 -0.78 -15.37 -8.78
N SER A 168 0.18 -15.43 -9.72
CA SER A 168 -0.14 -15.53 -11.15
C SER A 168 -0.59 -16.93 -11.59
N ASP A 169 -0.10 -17.98 -10.93
CA ASP A 169 -0.56 -19.34 -11.15
C ASP A 169 -1.51 -19.78 -10.03
N THR A 170 -2.79 -19.74 -10.33
CA THR A 170 -3.84 -20.13 -9.36
C THR A 170 -4.11 -21.64 -9.34
N SER A 171 -3.42 -22.45 -10.14
CA SER A 171 -3.68 -23.88 -10.25
C SER A 171 -3.50 -24.62 -8.93
N GLN A 172 -2.55 -24.19 -8.09
CA GLN A 172 -2.23 -24.77 -6.78
C GLN A 172 -2.89 -24.05 -5.60
N MET A 173 -3.72 -23.04 -5.86
CA MET A 173 -4.39 -22.29 -4.81
C MET A 173 -5.77 -22.87 -4.49
N ASP A 174 -6.20 -22.79 -3.24
CA ASP A 174 -7.56 -23.11 -2.82
C ASP A 174 -8.57 -22.10 -3.39
N HIS A 175 -8.14 -20.83 -3.50
CA HIS A 175 -8.97 -19.73 -4.00
C HIS A 175 -8.51 -19.28 -5.38
N LYS A 176 -9.18 -19.74 -6.42
CA LYS A 176 -8.84 -19.49 -7.85
C LYS A 176 -9.09 -18.04 -8.30
N TRP A 177 -9.70 -17.21 -7.48
CA TRP A 177 -10.04 -15.80 -7.76
C TRP A 177 -9.03 -14.80 -7.21
N ILE A 178 -7.96 -15.26 -6.56
CA ILE A 178 -6.88 -14.41 -6.08
C ILE A 178 -5.94 -14.06 -7.22
N TYR A 179 -5.65 -12.78 -7.38
CA TYR A 179 -4.70 -12.27 -8.38
C TYR A 179 -3.84 -11.18 -7.75
N PRO A 180 -2.60 -10.96 -8.26
CA PRO A 180 -1.80 -9.81 -7.86
C PRO A 180 -2.56 -8.51 -8.14
N SER A 181 -2.46 -7.56 -7.23
CA SER A 181 -3.05 -6.23 -7.37
C SER A 181 -1.99 -5.21 -7.73
N ILE A 182 -2.36 -4.25 -8.59
CA ILE A 182 -1.59 -3.03 -8.77
C ILE A 182 -1.83 -2.15 -7.56
N SER A 183 -0.78 -1.48 -7.08
CA SER A 183 -0.93 -0.45 -6.06
C SER A 183 -0.01 0.75 -6.34
N ASP A 184 -0.22 1.86 -5.65
CA ASP A 184 0.45 3.13 -5.88
C ASP A 184 1.48 3.51 -4.79
N HIS A 185 1.72 2.64 -3.83
CA HIS A 185 2.73 2.85 -2.79
C HIS A 185 4.15 2.42 -3.22
N TYR A 186 4.43 2.52 -4.54
CA TYR A 186 5.73 2.28 -5.15
C TYR A 186 6.42 3.58 -5.51
N TYR A 187 7.73 3.61 -5.25
CA TYR A 187 8.61 4.74 -5.52
C TYR A 187 9.82 4.28 -6.30
N ARG A 188 10.31 5.08 -7.25
CA ARG A 188 11.47 4.72 -8.05
C ARG A 188 12.39 5.89 -8.31
N VAL A 189 13.67 5.56 -8.51
CA VAL A 189 14.69 6.44 -9.08
C VAL A 189 15.48 5.67 -10.13
N ALA A 190 16.10 6.38 -11.07
CA ALA A 190 17.02 5.76 -12.03
C ALA A 190 18.16 5.04 -11.29
N LEU A 191 18.49 3.81 -11.70
CA LEU A 191 19.57 3.01 -11.14
C LEU A 191 20.78 3.07 -12.09
N PRO A 192 21.84 3.81 -11.76
CA PRO A 192 23.05 3.90 -12.60
C PRO A 192 23.69 2.54 -12.81
N GLU A 193 24.28 2.35 -13.98
CA GLU A 193 25.12 1.18 -14.24
C GLU A 193 26.27 1.14 -13.24
N GLY A 194 26.57 -0.02 -12.69
CA GLY A 194 27.65 -0.18 -11.70
C GLY A 194 27.29 0.17 -10.25
N ALA A 195 26.11 0.76 -9.97
CA ALA A 195 25.66 1.05 -8.60
C ALA A 195 25.71 -0.20 -7.70
N LYS A 196 26.21 -0.07 -6.48
CA LYS A 196 26.45 -1.19 -5.56
C LYS A 196 25.50 -1.21 -4.36
N ARG A 197 25.07 -0.03 -3.90
CA ARG A 197 24.26 0.13 -2.70
C ARG A 197 23.11 1.08 -2.96
N VAL A 198 21.91 0.66 -2.55
CA VAL A 198 20.73 1.50 -2.54
C VAL A 198 20.20 1.57 -1.11
N GLU A 199 19.96 2.77 -0.64
CA GLU A 199 19.34 3.05 0.65
C GLU A 199 18.08 3.86 0.41
N VAL A 200 17.03 3.60 1.18
CA VAL A 200 15.75 4.30 1.08
C VAL A 200 15.32 4.73 2.47
N SER A 201 14.87 5.97 2.57
CA SER A 201 14.19 6.51 3.74
C SER A 201 12.81 7.02 3.34
N ALA A 202 11.83 6.84 4.20
CA ALA A 202 10.46 7.31 4.02
C ALA A 202 10.01 8.05 5.28
N THR A 203 9.39 9.21 5.10
CA THR A 203 8.93 10.10 6.17
C THR A 203 7.52 10.60 5.84
N ASP A 204 6.64 10.65 6.84
CA ASP A 204 5.31 11.26 6.80
C ASP A 204 5.34 12.76 7.14
#